data_ab38b8ad1985665a478c6e30ba948683
#
_entry.id   ab38b8ad1985665a478c6e30ba948683
#
_cell.length_a   1.000
_cell.length_b   1.000
_cell.length_c   1.000
_cell.angle_alpha   90.00
_cell.angle_beta   90.00
_cell.angle_gamma   90.00
#
_symmetry.space_group_name_H-M   'P 1'
#
loop_
_entity.id
_entity.type
_entity.pdbx_description
1 polymer ?
#
loop_
_entity_poly.entity_id
_entity_poly.type
_entity_poly.pdbx_seq_one_letter_code
_entity_poly.pdbx_strand_id
1 'polypeptide(L)'
;VALAASASLSGCAPLLQRLGLMEAPAPALPATETAALRALDVQGGRALLAGDVEGAITAWSRYAQQAPSTLPRARQLRGHLTLLRREAARRFVQRATAAEAATGQRRTDRLHVAVLPFANAVPSPSPNVSSSPAAPAAPSPAAGFNRAIVAMIAVDLARVPGLTVLEREKVELLTAELRLSASALVDPSTAARPGRLLGAGTVVGGEVLNAPGPTGPGSGRYRLSTAVGDVSRGRLLGQAEIEGLQSDFFVLQKRIVHGILDLLDVPNRPAAVDVVHTRSWEAYARFARGLQLLSEDKFTEAREAFVAALGFDPAFALAEEAFLATPERPATLQEIGAAAAAASSR
;
A
#
# COMPACT_ATOMS: atom_id res chain seq x y z
N VAL A 1 32.05 12.81 3.32
CA VAL A 1 32.59 11.83 2.35
C VAL A 1 31.82 12.02 1.06
N ALA A 2 32.46 12.69 0.07
CA ALA A 2 31.88 12.95 -1.23
C ALA A 2 31.84 11.63 -2.03
N LEU A 3 30.65 11.21 -2.43
CA LEU A 3 30.44 10.09 -3.34
C LEU A 3 30.76 10.53 -4.77
N ALA A 4 31.91 10.08 -5.25
CA ALA A 4 32.24 10.05 -6.67
C ALA A 4 31.48 8.90 -7.34
N ALA A 5 30.32 9.20 -7.92
CA ALA A 5 29.56 8.34 -8.83
C ALA A 5 29.02 9.20 -9.98
N SER A 6 29.91 9.68 -10.84
CA SER A 6 29.58 10.65 -11.89
C SER A 6 29.40 10.04 -13.29
N ALA A 7 29.08 8.76 -13.44
CA ALA A 7 29.06 8.11 -14.75
C ALA A 7 27.72 7.51 -15.23
N SER A 8 26.62 7.59 -14.50
CA SER A 8 25.36 6.99 -14.94
C SER A 8 24.08 7.81 -14.69
N LEU A 9 24.19 9.08 -14.32
CA LEU A 9 23.04 9.92 -13.96
C LEU A 9 22.35 10.62 -15.15
N SER A 10 22.90 10.62 -16.34
CA SER A 10 22.30 11.31 -17.49
C SER A 10 20.96 10.74 -17.93
N GLY A 11 20.69 9.44 -17.69
CA GLY A 11 19.40 8.81 -17.98
C GLY A 11 18.31 9.05 -16.92
N CYS A 12 18.70 9.40 -15.70
CA CYS A 12 17.76 9.59 -14.58
C CYS A 12 17.34 11.05 -14.35
N ALA A 13 17.97 12.02 -15.04
CA ALA A 13 17.67 13.43 -14.85
C ALA A 13 16.17 13.79 -15.01
N PRO A 14 15.44 13.32 -16.04
CA PRO A 14 14.01 13.60 -16.17
C PRO A 14 13.18 13.05 -15.02
N LEU A 15 13.55 11.87 -14.50
CA LEU A 15 12.88 11.26 -13.36
C LEU A 15 13.12 12.06 -12.08
N LEU A 16 14.36 12.43 -11.79
CA LEU A 16 14.72 13.20 -10.61
C LEU A 16 14.08 14.60 -10.62
N GLN A 17 13.91 15.21 -11.79
CA GLN A 17 13.17 16.45 -11.97
C GLN A 17 11.68 16.24 -11.66
N ARG A 18 11.06 15.17 -12.19
CA ARG A 18 9.66 14.83 -11.95
C ARG A 18 9.38 14.57 -10.46
N LEU A 19 10.32 13.95 -9.76
CA LEU A 19 10.24 13.72 -8.31
C LEU A 19 10.60 14.97 -7.48
N GLY A 20 11.06 16.05 -8.11
CA GLY A 20 11.48 17.26 -7.41
C GLY A 20 12.78 17.12 -6.62
N LEU A 21 13.62 16.14 -6.97
CA LEU A 21 14.92 15.87 -6.36
C LEU A 21 16.08 16.60 -7.07
N MET A 22 15.83 17.15 -8.26
CA MET A 22 16.73 18.04 -9.00
C MET A 22 15.98 19.28 -9.46
N GLU A 23 16.64 20.43 -9.42
CA GLU A 23 16.12 21.63 -10.07
C GLU A 23 16.06 21.44 -11.59
N ALA A 24 14.94 21.86 -12.19
CA ALA A 24 14.84 21.92 -13.64
C ALA A 24 15.82 22.96 -14.17
N PRO A 25 16.48 22.73 -15.32
CA PRO A 25 17.22 23.80 -15.98
C PRO A 25 16.23 24.93 -16.28
N ALA A 26 16.56 26.15 -15.85
CA ALA A 26 15.72 27.31 -16.11
C ALA A 26 15.60 27.57 -17.63
N PRO A 27 14.42 28.03 -18.17
CA PRO A 27 13.34 28.63 -17.43
C PRO A 27 11.96 28.02 -17.78
N ALA A 28 11.47 27.10 -17.01
CA ALA A 28 10.04 27.00 -16.87
C ALA A 28 9.66 27.89 -15.69
N LEU A 29 8.72 28.81 -15.86
CA LEU A 29 8.13 29.58 -14.76
C LEU A 29 7.79 28.61 -13.65
N PRO A 30 8.18 28.86 -12.38
CA PRO A 30 7.82 27.98 -11.28
C PRO A 30 6.30 27.78 -11.30
N ALA A 31 5.85 26.53 -11.20
CA ALA A 31 4.42 26.21 -11.16
C ALA A 31 3.80 27.05 -10.04
N THR A 32 2.90 27.98 -10.40
CA THR A 32 2.25 28.87 -9.45
C THR A 32 1.00 28.20 -8.92
N GLU A 33 0.78 28.31 -7.64
CA GLU A 33 -0.42 27.84 -6.99
C GLU A 33 -1.62 28.68 -7.43
N THR A 34 -2.64 28.06 -7.99
CA THR A 34 -3.87 28.72 -8.41
C THR A 34 -4.74 29.11 -7.21
N ALA A 35 -5.66 30.08 -7.40
CA ALA A 35 -6.62 30.47 -6.36
C ALA A 35 -7.50 29.27 -5.91
N ALA A 36 -7.85 28.36 -6.83
CA ALA A 36 -8.61 27.15 -6.53
C ALA A 36 -7.82 26.19 -5.63
N LEU A 37 -6.52 26.00 -5.89
CA LEU A 37 -5.66 25.18 -5.04
C LEU A 37 -5.50 25.79 -3.64
N ARG A 38 -5.30 27.11 -3.54
CA ARG A 38 -5.25 27.80 -2.24
C ARG A 38 -6.55 27.62 -1.45
N ALA A 39 -7.71 27.72 -2.10
CA ALA A 39 -8.99 27.50 -1.45
C ALA A 39 -9.09 26.10 -0.83
N LEU A 40 -8.62 25.06 -1.55
CA LEU A 40 -8.58 23.68 -1.03
C LEU A 40 -7.58 23.53 0.13
N ASP A 41 -6.43 24.18 0.08
CA ASP A 41 -5.45 24.15 1.18
C ASP A 41 -6.02 24.81 2.45
N VAL A 42 -6.62 25.99 2.31
CA VAL A 42 -7.29 26.70 3.43
C VAL A 42 -8.45 25.89 3.99
N GLN A 43 -9.26 25.25 3.11
CA GLN A 43 -10.37 24.39 3.54
C GLN A 43 -9.86 23.22 4.39
N GLY A 44 -8.82 22.52 3.93
CA GLY A 44 -8.22 21.41 4.66
C GLY A 44 -7.62 21.85 5.97
N GLY A 45 -6.92 22.98 5.99
CA GLY A 45 -6.36 23.57 7.22
C GLY A 45 -7.43 23.92 8.25
N ARG A 46 -8.53 24.55 7.84
CA ARG A 46 -9.66 24.86 8.73
C ARG A 46 -10.33 23.60 9.29
N ALA A 47 -10.55 22.59 8.45
CA ALA A 47 -11.11 21.32 8.89
C ALA A 47 -10.20 20.66 9.95
N LEU A 48 -8.89 20.63 9.72
CA LEU A 48 -7.95 20.05 10.68
C LEU A 48 -7.93 20.80 12.01
N LEU A 49 -7.92 22.13 11.99
CA LEU A 49 -7.97 22.97 13.19
C LEU A 49 -9.28 22.80 13.98
N ALA A 50 -10.38 22.49 13.29
CA ALA A 50 -11.66 22.13 13.90
C ALA A 50 -11.71 20.66 14.41
N GLY A 51 -10.63 19.88 14.25
CA GLY A 51 -10.59 18.47 14.64
C GLY A 51 -11.20 17.50 13.61
N ASP A 52 -11.70 18.03 12.48
CA ASP A 52 -12.25 17.25 11.37
C ASP A 52 -11.13 16.73 10.46
N VAL A 53 -10.54 15.61 10.89
CA VAL A 53 -9.44 14.95 10.14
C VAL A 53 -9.93 14.45 8.78
N GLU A 54 -11.14 13.92 8.66
CA GLU A 54 -11.70 13.39 7.41
C GLU A 54 -11.98 14.52 6.39
N GLY A 55 -12.48 15.66 6.86
CA GLY A 55 -12.63 16.86 6.04
C GLY A 55 -11.29 17.39 5.53
N ALA A 56 -10.25 17.39 6.37
CA ALA A 56 -8.90 17.76 5.96
C ALA A 56 -8.34 16.79 4.91
N ILE A 57 -8.49 15.48 5.10
CA ILE A 57 -8.09 14.45 4.12
C ILE A 57 -8.81 14.69 2.80
N THR A 58 -10.11 14.97 2.81
CA THR A 58 -10.90 15.19 1.61
C THR A 58 -10.41 16.41 0.81
N ALA A 59 -10.25 17.55 1.47
CA ALA A 59 -9.83 18.79 0.82
C ALA A 59 -8.40 18.68 0.28
N TRP A 60 -7.46 18.18 1.08
CA TRP A 60 -6.06 18.05 0.67
C TRP A 60 -5.82 16.93 -0.34
N SER A 61 -6.65 15.87 -0.36
CA SER A 61 -6.61 14.88 -1.43
C SER A 61 -6.99 15.49 -2.79
N ARG A 62 -8.01 16.35 -2.82
CA ARG A 62 -8.38 17.09 -4.03
C ARG A 62 -7.26 18.04 -4.47
N TYR A 63 -6.64 18.73 -3.51
CA TYR A 63 -5.46 19.55 -3.80
C TYR A 63 -4.35 18.72 -4.45
N ALA A 64 -3.97 17.60 -3.82
CA ALA A 64 -2.89 16.73 -4.29
C ALA A 64 -3.16 16.09 -5.66
N GLN A 65 -4.43 15.86 -6.02
CA GLN A 65 -4.84 15.35 -7.34
C GLN A 65 -4.73 16.42 -8.44
N GLN A 66 -5.00 17.67 -8.11
CA GLN A 66 -5.03 18.78 -9.09
C GLN A 66 -3.67 19.48 -9.21
N ALA A 67 -2.86 19.46 -8.15
CA ALA A 67 -1.61 20.17 -8.08
C ALA A 67 -0.46 19.37 -8.72
N PRO A 68 0.40 20.02 -9.54
CA PRO A 68 1.62 19.41 -10.03
C PRO A 68 2.50 18.88 -8.88
N SER A 69 3.14 17.72 -9.07
CA SER A 69 4.06 17.15 -8.07
C SER A 69 5.29 18.01 -7.81
N THR A 70 5.61 18.92 -8.74
CA THR A 70 6.72 19.88 -8.62
C THR A 70 6.45 21.00 -7.61
N LEU A 71 5.16 21.27 -7.26
CA LEU A 71 4.84 22.27 -6.25
C LEU A 71 5.29 21.79 -4.86
N PRO A 72 6.12 22.57 -4.12
CA PRO A 72 6.56 22.21 -2.77
C PRO A 72 5.40 21.91 -1.82
N ARG A 73 4.32 22.73 -1.89
CA ARG A 73 3.13 22.54 -1.08
C ARG A 73 2.41 21.23 -1.39
N ALA A 74 2.33 20.83 -2.67
CA ALA A 74 1.73 19.57 -3.06
C ALA A 74 2.50 18.37 -2.48
N ARG A 75 3.82 18.41 -2.49
CA ARG A 75 4.66 17.36 -1.87
C ARG A 75 4.44 17.29 -0.36
N GLN A 76 4.47 18.44 0.31
CA GLN A 76 4.22 18.52 1.74
C GLN A 76 2.86 17.94 2.12
N LEU A 77 1.79 18.34 1.39
CA LEU A 77 0.43 17.86 1.67
C LEU A 77 0.26 16.36 1.39
N ARG A 78 0.93 15.78 0.38
CA ARG A 78 0.93 14.33 0.17
C ARG A 78 1.52 13.58 1.36
N GLY A 79 2.63 14.04 1.91
CA GLY A 79 3.21 13.49 3.13
C GLY A 79 2.28 13.65 4.34
N HIS A 80 1.66 14.82 4.52
CA HIS A 80 0.68 15.05 5.59
C HIS A 80 -0.54 14.14 5.45
N LEU A 81 -1.04 13.92 4.23
CA LEU A 81 -2.15 13.00 3.99
C LEU A 81 -1.86 11.58 4.48
N THR A 82 -0.65 11.08 4.29
CA THR A 82 -0.25 9.76 4.80
C THR A 82 -0.35 9.71 6.32
N LEU A 83 0.13 10.75 7.03
CA LEU A 83 0.04 10.81 8.48
C LEU A 83 -1.41 10.95 8.97
N LEU A 84 -2.21 11.79 8.32
CA LEU A 84 -3.62 11.97 8.65
C LEU A 84 -4.45 10.71 8.41
N ARG A 85 -4.22 10.01 7.29
CA ARG A 85 -4.90 8.74 7.00
C ARG A 85 -4.57 7.68 8.04
N ARG A 86 -3.32 7.58 8.48
CA ARG A 86 -2.94 6.68 9.57
C ARG A 86 -3.66 7.03 10.88
N GLU A 87 -3.75 8.29 11.21
CA GLU A 87 -4.47 8.72 12.40
C GLU A 87 -5.98 8.46 12.29
N ALA A 88 -6.57 8.77 11.14
CA ALA A 88 -7.98 8.43 10.87
C ALA A 88 -8.23 6.93 10.97
N ALA A 89 -7.30 6.11 10.44
CA ALA A 89 -7.37 4.67 10.54
C ALA A 89 -7.26 4.18 12.00
N ARG A 90 -6.35 4.75 12.81
CA ARG A 90 -6.25 4.43 14.25
C ARG A 90 -7.57 4.75 14.98
N ARG A 91 -8.12 5.93 14.78
CA ARG A 91 -9.41 6.33 15.38
C ARG A 91 -10.56 5.45 14.91
N PHE A 92 -10.56 5.04 13.64
CA PHE A 92 -11.53 4.11 13.10
C PHE A 92 -11.43 2.75 13.80
N VAL A 93 -10.23 2.17 13.91
CA VAL A 93 -9.99 0.87 14.56
C VAL A 93 -10.43 0.91 16.02
N GLN A 94 -10.04 1.93 16.79
CA GLN A 94 -10.44 2.10 18.18
C GLN A 94 -11.97 2.15 18.34
N ARG A 95 -12.66 2.91 17.48
CA ARG A 95 -14.13 2.97 17.49
C ARG A 95 -14.78 1.65 17.08
N ALA A 96 -14.26 0.97 16.06
CA ALA A 96 -14.78 -0.28 15.57
C ALA A 96 -14.67 -1.40 16.61
N THR A 97 -13.52 -1.52 17.27
CA THR A 97 -13.29 -2.52 18.33
C THR A 97 -14.10 -2.22 19.59
N ALA A 98 -14.22 -0.97 19.99
CA ALA A 98 -15.06 -0.56 21.12
C ALA A 98 -16.57 -0.80 20.86
N ALA A 99 -17.02 -0.60 19.63
CA ALA A 99 -18.41 -0.78 19.24
C ALA A 99 -18.78 -2.22 18.87
N GLU A 100 -17.82 -3.16 18.81
CA GLU A 100 -18.06 -4.55 18.37
C GLU A 100 -19.14 -5.24 19.20
N ALA A 101 -19.17 -5.02 20.52
CA ALA A 101 -20.17 -5.58 21.41
C ALA A 101 -21.59 -5.03 21.21
N ALA A 102 -21.71 -3.84 20.61
CA ALA A 102 -22.99 -3.13 20.42
C ALA A 102 -23.51 -3.23 18.97
N THR A 103 -22.68 -3.64 18.02
CA THR A 103 -23.03 -3.65 16.60
C THR A 103 -23.56 -5.04 16.21
N GLY A 104 -24.89 -5.13 16.06
CA GLY A 104 -25.49 -6.21 15.29
C GLY A 104 -24.94 -6.26 13.86
N GLN A 105 -25.11 -7.39 13.17
CA GLN A 105 -24.61 -7.63 11.82
C GLN A 105 -24.97 -6.46 10.87
N ARG A 106 -23.99 -5.59 10.56
CA ARG A 106 -24.15 -4.64 9.46
C ARG A 106 -24.21 -5.45 8.16
N ARG A 107 -25.21 -5.15 7.34
CA ARG A 107 -25.23 -5.64 5.94
C ARG A 107 -24.04 -5.01 5.24
N THR A 108 -23.08 -5.83 4.85
CA THR A 108 -21.91 -5.43 4.10
C THR A 108 -22.13 -5.76 2.63
N ASP A 109 -21.79 -4.82 1.74
CA ASP A 109 -21.85 -5.07 0.30
C ASP A 109 -20.72 -6.05 -0.09
N ARG A 110 -21.05 -7.10 -0.84
CA ARG A 110 -20.11 -8.10 -1.32
C ARG A 110 -18.96 -7.48 -2.16
N LEU A 111 -19.23 -6.36 -2.79
CA LEU A 111 -18.24 -5.63 -3.61
C LEU A 111 -17.33 -4.70 -2.81
N HIS A 112 -17.53 -4.59 -1.48
CA HIS A 112 -16.57 -3.96 -0.57
C HIS A 112 -15.52 -5.01 -0.15
N VAL A 113 -14.32 -4.89 -0.69
CA VAL A 113 -13.26 -5.90 -0.58
C VAL A 113 -12.15 -5.42 0.34
N ALA A 114 -11.82 -6.21 1.36
CA ALA A 114 -10.62 -6.03 2.16
C ALA A 114 -9.54 -7.03 1.71
N VAL A 115 -8.41 -6.53 1.22
CA VAL A 115 -7.24 -7.35 0.95
C VAL A 115 -6.41 -7.41 2.22
N LEU A 116 -6.35 -8.60 2.81
CA LEU A 116 -5.66 -8.87 4.08
C LEU A 116 -4.15 -9.07 3.85
N PRO A 117 -3.31 -8.91 4.88
CA PRO A 117 -1.90 -9.25 4.80
C PRO A 117 -1.70 -10.71 4.36
N PHE A 118 -0.79 -10.93 3.41
CA PHE A 118 -0.44 -12.28 2.96
C PHE A 118 0.60 -12.91 3.88
N ALA A 119 0.42 -14.20 4.15
CA ALA A 119 1.37 -15.00 4.89
C ALA A 119 2.58 -15.41 4.03
N ASN A 120 3.69 -15.74 4.69
CA ASN A 120 4.72 -16.56 4.09
C ASN A 120 4.33 -18.02 4.33
N ALA A 121 4.08 -18.76 3.26
CA ALA A 121 3.97 -20.20 3.38
C ALA A 121 5.36 -20.74 3.72
N VAL A 122 5.46 -21.37 4.88
CA VAL A 122 6.65 -22.13 5.25
C VAL A 122 6.51 -23.49 4.56
N PRO A 123 7.52 -23.98 3.82
CA PRO A 123 7.51 -25.36 3.35
C PRO A 123 7.25 -26.25 4.57
N SER A 124 6.25 -27.14 4.50
CA SER A 124 5.97 -28.07 5.60
C SER A 124 7.27 -28.76 6.00
N PRO A 125 7.70 -28.70 7.27
CA PRO A 125 8.92 -29.35 7.67
C PRO A 125 8.73 -30.84 7.42
N SER A 126 9.72 -31.45 6.76
CA SER A 126 9.83 -32.91 6.75
C SER A 126 9.72 -33.40 8.21
N PRO A 127 9.05 -34.53 8.49
CA PRO A 127 8.64 -34.93 9.83
C PRO A 127 9.79 -35.20 10.84
N ASN A 128 11.01 -34.81 10.53
CA ASN A 128 12.20 -35.11 11.32
C ASN A 128 12.99 -33.89 11.84
N VAL A 129 12.41 -32.68 11.96
CA VAL A 129 13.11 -31.56 12.58
C VAL A 129 12.38 -31.12 13.85
N SER A 130 13.01 -31.37 15.01
CA SER A 130 12.55 -30.89 16.33
C SER A 130 12.41 -29.37 16.32
N SER A 131 11.20 -28.87 16.59
CA SER A 131 10.89 -27.44 16.71
C SER A 131 11.44 -26.93 18.06
N SER A 132 12.50 -26.15 18.01
CA SER A 132 12.86 -25.24 19.11
C SER A 132 11.87 -24.06 19.12
N PRO A 133 11.45 -23.53 20.28
CA PRO A 133 10.57 -22.39 20.37
C PRO A 133 11.26 -21.17 19.75
N ALA A 134 10.65 -20.63 18.70
CA ALA A 134 11.18 -19.48 17.98
C ALA A 134 11.12 -18.22 18.84
N ALA A 135 12.27 -17.56 18.98
CA ALA A 135 12.36 -16.18 19.47
C ALA A 135 11.51 -15.24 18.57
N PRO A 136 11.02 -14.09 19.08
CA PRO A 136 10.27 -13.14 18.28
C PRO A 136 11.10 -12.75 17.06
N ALA A 137 10.62 -13.12 15.88
CA ALA A 137 11.33 -12.97 14.63
C ALA A 137 11.54 -11.48 14.32
N ALA A 138 12.79 -11.09 14.12
CA ALA A 138 13.13 -9.81 13.50
C ALA A 138 12.36 -9.67 12.17
N PRO A 139 11.95 -8.44 11.76
CA PRO A 139 11.17 -8.24 10.55
C PRO A 139 11.89 -8.85 9.34
N SER A 140 11.31 -9.93 8.85
CA SER A 140 11.87 -10.70 7.74
C SER A 140 11.80 -9.87 6.45
N PRO A 141 12.81 -9.91 5.57
CA PRO A 141 12.73 -9.35 4.21
C PRO A 141 11.49 -9.81 3.43
N ALA A 142 10.99 -11.00 3.74
CA ALA A 142 9.75 -11.55 3.21
C ALA A 142 8.49 -10.74 3.59
N ALA A 143 8.48 -10.03 4.72
CA ALA A 143 7.32 -9.20 5.12
C ALA A 143 7.11 -8.01 4.17
N GLY A 144 8.17 -7.35 3.74
CA GLY A 144 8.10 -6.29 2.74
C GLY A 144 7.63 -6.81 1.38
N PHE A 145 8.11 -8.00 1.00
CA PHE A 145 7.73 -8.66 -0.24
C PHE A 145 6.23 -8.92 -0.32
N ASN A 146 5.64 -9.50 0.72
CA ASN A 146 4.20 -9.77 0.76
C ASN A 146 3.37 -8.48 0.79
N ARG A 147 3.87 -7.43 1.45
CA ARG A 147 3.24 -6.11 1.42
C ARG A 147 3.16 -5.53 0.01
N ALA A 148 4.21 -5.70 -0.78
CA ALA A 148 4.25 -5.23 -2.16
C ALA A 148 3.25 -5.98 -3.05
N ILE A 149 3.14 -7.32 -2.92
CA ILE A 149 2.10 -8.10 -3.62
C ILE A 149 0.71 -7.62 -3.26
N VAL A 150 0.41 -7.49 -1.96
CA VAL A 150 -0.90 -7.01 -1.48
C VAL A 150 -1.22 -5.63 -2.03
N ALA A 151 -0.23 -4.72 -2.07
CA ALA A 151 -0.41 -3.39 -2.65
C ALA A 151 -0.73 -3.45 -4.15
N MET A 152 -0.03 -4.29 -4.91
CA MET A 152 -0.30 -4.48 -6.35
C MET A 152 -1.69 -5.07 -6.59
N ILE A 153 -2.09 -6.11 -5.84
CA ILE A 153 -3.42 -6.72 -5.94
C ILE A 153 -4.51 -5.69 -5.59
N ALA A 154 -4.34 -4.94 -4.51
CA ALA A 154 -5.31 -3.93 -4.08
C ALA A 154 -5.52 -2.85 -5.14
N VAL A 155 -4.44 -2.37 -5.77
CA VAL A 155 -4.52 -1.37 -6.85
C VAL A 155 -5.20 -1.94 -8.09
N ASP A 156 -4.91 -3.19 -8.46
CA ASP A 156 -5.56 -3.83 -9.61
C ASP A 156 -7.06 -4.01 -9.38
N LEU A 157 -7.46 -4.49 -8.20
CA LEU A 157 -8.87 -4.62 -7.84
C LEU A 157 -9.58 -3.25 -7.79
N ALA A 158 -8.91 -2.20 -7.31
CA ALA A 158 -9.47 -0.85 -7.26
C ALA A 158 -9.71 -0.22 -8.65
N ARG A 159 -9.08 -0.75 -9.71
CA ARG A 159 -9.32 -0.34 -11.10
C ARG A 159 -10.62 -0.91 -11.67
N VAL A 160 -11.22 -1.89 -11.01
CA VAL A 160 -12.42 -2.58 -11.50
C VAL A 160 -13.66 -1.79 -11.10
N PRO A 161 -14.47 -1.31 -12.08
CA PRO A 161 -15.70 -0.58 -11.78
C PRO A 161 -16.66 -1.40 -10.93
N GLY A 162 -17.20 -0.78 -9.89
CA GLY A 162 -18.13 -1.42 -8.96
C GLY A 162 -17.46 -2.10 -7.78
N LEU A 163 -16.16 -2.36 -7.78
CA LEU A 163 -15.43 -2.80 -6.59
C LEU A 163 -15.00 -1.59 -5.74
N THR A 164 -15.18 -1.69 -4.45
CA THR A 164 -14.62 -0.76 -3.46
C THR A 164 -13.58 -1.48 -2.63
N VAL A 165 -12.31 -1.21 -2.91
CA VAL A 165 -11.20 -1.78 -2.13
C VAL A 165 -10.94 -0.92 -0.91
N LEU A 166 -10.91 -1.54 0.26
CA LEU A 166 -10.72 -0.85 1.52
C LEU A 166 -9.26 -0.39 1.70
N GLU A 167 -9.10 0.72 2.38
CA GLU A 167 -7.77 1.31 2.63
C GLU A 167 -6.86 0.34 3.38
N ARG A 168 -5.69 0.07 2.81
CA ARG A 168 -4.71 -0.86 3.35
C ARG A 168 -4.30 -0.51 4.78
N GLU A 169 -4.14 0.75 5.11
CA GLU A 169 -3.77 1.22 6.44
C GLU A 169 -4.82 0.80 7.50
N LYS A 170 -6.11 0.89 7.19
CA LYS A 170 -7.18 0.43 8.07
C LYS A 170 -7.12 -1.07 8.29
N VAL A 171 -6.85 -1.83 7.23
CA VAL A 171 -6.73 -3.29 7.29
C VAL A 171 -5.53 -3.71 8.15
N GLU A 172 -4.35 -3.15 7.89
CA GLU A 172 -3.12 -3.47 8.60
C GLU A 172 -3.23 -3.12 10.10
N LEU A 173 -3.75 -1.93 10.44
CA LEU A 173 -3.91 -1.50 11.83
C LEU A 173 -4.93 -2.35 12.58
N LEU A 174 -6.07 -2.70 11.94
CA LEU A 174 -7.07 -3.55 12.58
C LEU A 174 -6.54 -4.96 12.83
N THR A 175 -5.86 -5.56 11.85
CA THR A 175 -5.30 -6.92 12.02
C THR A 175 -4.22 -6.95 13.10
N ALA A 176 -3.42 -5.90 13.21
CA ALA A 176 -2.44 -5.74 14.28
C ALA A 176 -3.12 -5.58 15.67
N GLU A 177 -4.16 -4.75 15.77
CA GLU A 177 -4.94 -4.56 17.01
C GLU A 177 -5.59 -5.87 17.49
N LEU A 178 -6.13 -6.65 16.56
CA LEU A 178 -6.70 -7.95 16.84
C LEU A 178 -5.63 -9.04 17.08
N ARG A 179 -4.36 -8.72 16.97
CA ARG A 179 -3.21 -9.63 17.09
C ARG A 179 -3.32 -10.86 16.19
N LEU A 180 -3.89 -10.68 15.00
CA LEU A 180 -4.04 -11.75 14.02
C LEU A 180 -2.78 -11.87 13.17
N SER A 181 -2.24 -13.08 13.10
CA SER A 181 -1.16 -13.38 12.16
C SER A 181 -1.70 -13.48 10.72
N ALA A 182 -0.86 -13.19 9.74
CA ALA A 182 -1.26 -13.33 8.34
C ALA A 182 -1.67 -14.78 8.00
N SER A 183 -1.04 -15.79 8.62
CA SER A 183 -1.42 -17.20 8.46
C SER A 183 -2.81 -17.51 9.02
N ALA A 184 -3.19 -16.92 10.16
CA ALA A 184 -4.55 -17.06 10.68
C ALA A 184 -5.62 -16.44 9.77
N LEU A 185 -5.25 -15.42 8.99
CA LEU A 185 -6.16 -14.72 8.08
C LEU A 185 -6.41 -15.45 6.76
N VAL A 186 -5.70 -16.54 6.49
CA VAL A 186 -5.99 -17.44 5.36
C VAL A 186 -7.28 -18.21 5.60
N ASP A 187 -7.64 -18.49 6.87
CA ASP A 187 -8.92 -19.11 7.23
C ASP A 187 -10.06 -18.07 7.14
N PRO A 188 -11.06 -18.29 6.26
CA PRO A 188 -12.17 -17.36 6.08
C PRO A 188 -13.02 -17.12 7.34
N SER A 189 -13.12 -18.09 8.24
CA SER A 189 -13.85 -17.95 9.50
C SER A 189 -13.15 -16.96 10.44
N THR A 190 -11.83 -17.00 10.52
CA THR A 190 -11.00 -16.05 11.26
C THR A 190 -11.00 -14.68 10.59
N ALA A 191 -10.88 -14.63 9.26
CA ALA A 191 -10.88 -13.41 8.46
C ALA A 191 -12.22 -12.66 8.46
N ALA A 192 -13.34 -13.36 8.73
CA ALA A 192 -14.67 -12.74 8.77
C ALA A 192 -14.81 -11.67 9.88
N ARG A 193 -14.13 -11.83 11.02
CA ARG A 193 -14.19 -10.85 12.12
C ARG A 193 -13.59 -9.50 11.71
N PRO A 194 -12.33 -9.40 11.27
CA PRO A 194 -11.79 -8.14 10.77
C PRO A 194 -12.58 -7.60 9.57
N GLY A 195 -13.08 -8.47 8.68
CA GLY A 195 -13.94 -8.06 7.58
C GLY A 195 -15.18 -7.31 8.05
N ARG A 196 -15.90 -7.84 9.05
CA ARG A 196 -17.07 -7.16 9.64
C ARG A 196 -16.73 -5.82 10.27
N LEU A 197 -15.67 -5.75 11.04
CA LEU A 197 -15.21 -4.51 11.68
C LEU A 197 -14.83 -3.43 10.67
N LEU A 198 -14.24 -3.84 9.54
CA LEU A 198 -13.90 -2.95 8.43
C LEU A 198 -15.10 -2.54 7.59
N GLY A 199 -16.25 -3.22 7.71
CA GLY A 199 -17.39 -3.02 6.83
C GLY A 199 -17.18 -3.65 5.45
N ALA A 200 -16.28 -4.62 5.32
CA ALA A 200 -16.11 -5.41 4.10
C ALA A 200 -17.22 -6.45 3.96
N GLY A 201 -17.67 -6.68 2.72
CA GLY A 201 -18.53 -7.83 2.40
C GLY A 201 -17.73 -9.05 1.96
N THR A 202 -16.51 -8.80 1.46
CA THR A 202 -15.57 -9.82 1.04
C THR A 202 -14.18 -9.56 1.63
N VAL A 203 -13.50 -10.63 2.01
CA VAL A 203 -12.09 -10.62 2.40
C VAL A 203 -11.28 -11.48 1.44
N VAL A 204 -10.09 -10.99 1.09
CA VAL A 204 -9.10 -11.71 0.29
C VAL A 204 -7.88 -11.90 1.16
N GLY A 205 -7.64 -13.10 1.62
CA GLY A 205 -6.41 -13.53 2.28
C GLY A 205 -5.53 -14.32 1.33
N GLY A 206 -4.28 -14.54 1.69
CA GLY A 206 -3.41 -15.33 0.84
C GLY A 206 -2.06 -15.64 1.47
N GLU A 207 -1.30 -16.44 0.76
CA GLU A 207 0.05 -16.79 1.12
C GLU A 207 0.97 -16.86 -0.10
N VAL A 208 2.23 -16.64 0.15
CA VAL A 208 3.30 -16.72 -0.85
C VAL A 208 4.31 -17.75 -0.40
N LEU A 209 4.49 -18.77 -1.22
CA LEU A 209 5.58 -19.73 -1.07
C LEU A 209 6.66 -19.40 -2.08
N ASN A 210 7.87 -19.21 -1.59
CA ASN A 210 9.07 -19.11 -2.40
C ASN A 210 9.92 -20.36 -2.21
N ALA A 211 10.06 -21.16 -3.24
CA ALA A 211 10.98 -22.30 -3.26
C ALA A 211 12.25 -21.91 -4.03
N PRO A 212 13.42 -21.86 -3.36
CA PRO A 212 14.68 -21.56 -4.04
C PRO A 212 14.95 -22.55 -5.16
N GLY A 213 15.39 -22.04 -6.30
CA GLY A 213 15.75 -22.91 -7.42
C GLY A 213 17.16 -23.49 -7.29
N PRO A 214 17.42 -24.63 -7.91
CA PRO A 214 18.70 -25.33 -7.81
C PRO A 214 19.87 -24.63 -8.52
N THR A 215 19.60 -23.67 -9.40
CA THR A 215 20.60 -23.09 -10.34
C THR A 215 20.99 -21.63 -10.02
N GLY A 216 20.62 -21.10 -8.84
CA GLY A 216 21.01 -19.76 -8.39
C GLY A 216 19.89 -18.71 -8.42
N PRO A 217 20.21 -17.42 -8.23
CA PRO A 217 19.25 -16.34 -8.19
C PRO A 217 18.41 -16.27 -9.48
N GLY A 218 17.07 -16.15 -9.34
CA GLY A 218 16.16 -16.07 -10.49
C GLY A 218 15.56 -17.38 -10.95
N SER A 219 16.11 -18.53 -10.52
CA SER A 219 15.60 -19.87 -10.87
C SER A 219 14.54 -20.40 -9.88
N GLY A 220 14.19 -19.62 -8.87
CA GLY A 220 13.19 -19.97 -7.87
C GLY A 220 11.80 -20.13 -8.45
N ARG A 221 10.97 -20.91 -7.75
CA ARG A 221 9.55 -21.05 -8.05
C ARG A 221 8.74 -20.31 -7.01
N TYR A 222 7.72 -19.63 -7.46
CA TYR A 222 6.74 -18.96 -6.60
C TYR A 222 5.39 -19.65 -6.74
N ARG A 223 4.74 -19.86 -5.60
CA ARG A 223 3.33 -20.22 -5.53
C ARG A 223 2.60 -19.09 -4.81
N LEU A 224 1.60 -18.54 -5.47
CA LEU A 224 0.67 -17.57 -4.93
C LEU A 224 -0.66 -18.27 -4.70
N SER A 225 -1.13 -18.29 -3.48
CA SER A 225 -2.42 -18.85 -3.10
C SER A 225 -3.27 -17.75 -2.47
N THR A 226 -4.53 -17.65 -2.88
CA THR A 226 -5.49 -16.71 -2.30
C THR A 226 -6.79 -17.41 -1.96
N ALA A 227 -7.37 -17.03 -0.82
CA ALA A 227 -8.68 -17.45 -0.37
C ALA A 227 -9.62 -16.24 -0.36
N VAL A 228 -10.77 -16.36 -1.00
CA VAL A 228 -11.81 -15.33 -1.02
C VAL A 228 -12.96 -15.76 -0.13
N GLY A 229 -13.25 -14.96 0.90
CA GLY A 229 -14.26 -15.26 1.92
C GLY A 229 -15.43 -14.28 1.92
N ASP A 230 -16.66 -14.80 2.06
CA ASP A 230 -17.87 -14.03 2.32
C ASP A 230 -17.93 -13.69 3.82
N VAL A 231 -17.84 -12.41 4.13
CA VAL A 231 -17.81 -11.91 5.51
C VAL A 231 -19.13 -12.16 6.23
N SER A 232 -20.26 -12.01 5.52
CA SER A 232 -21.61 -12.13 6.10
C SER A 232 -21.92 -13.56 6.55
N ARG A 233 -21.41 -14.53 5.79
CA ARG A 233 -21.62 -15.95 6.05
C ARG A 233 -20.45 -16.63 6.76
N GLY A 234 -19.29 -15.94 6.87
CA GLY A 234 -18.06 -16.51 7.44
C GLY A 234 -17.59 -17.76 6.70
N ARG A 235 -17.82 -17.82 5.37
CA ARG A 235 -17.50 -18.99 4.56
C ARG A 235 -16.59 -18.66 3.38
N LEU A 236 -15.85 -19.66 2.94
CA LEU A 236 -15.04 -19.59 1.73
C LEU A 236 -15.95 -19.49 0.49
N LEU A 237 -15.69 -18.52 -0.38
CA LEU A 237 -16.24 -18.46 -1.74
C LEU A 237 -15.46 -19.34 -2.68
N GLY A 238 -14.13 -19.38 -2.53
CA GLY A 238 -13.24 -20.21 -3.30
C GLY A 238 -11.78 -19.84 -3.07
N GLN A 239 -10.91 -20.58 -3.76
CA GLN A 239 -9.46 -20.36 -3.72
C GLN A 239 -8.93 -20.26 -5.14
N ALA A 240 -7.89 -19.44 -5.34
CA ALA A 240 -7.11 -19.39 -6.55
C ALA A 240 -5.65 -19.67 -6.20
N GLU A 241 -5.03 -20.56 -6.95
CA GLU A 241 -3.62 -20.93 -6.75
C GLU A 241 -2.91 -20.89 -8.10
N ILE A 242 -1.76 -20.25 -8.13
CA ILE A 242 -0.92 -20.09 -9.31
C ILE A 242 0.52 -20.39 -8.92
N GLU A 243 1.19 -21.20 -9.72
CA GLU A 243 2.60 -21.52 -9.56
C GLU A 243 3.37 -21.23 -10.84
N GLY A 244 4.63 -20.80 -10.70
CA GLY A 244 5.51 -20.56 -11.82
C GLY A 244 6.92 -20.15 -11.41
N LEU A 245 7.72 -19.77 -12.40
CA LEU A 245 9.09 -19.33 -12.19
C LEU A 245 9.12 -17.86 -11.68
N GLN A 246 10.21 -17.51 -11.02
CA GLN A 246 10.45 -16.11 -10.59
C GLN A 246 10.44 -15.14 -11.78
N SER A 247 10.92 -15.55 -12.95
CA SER A 247 10.88 -14.75 -14.19
C SER A 247 9.46 -14.33 -14.58
N ASP A 248 8.48 -15.16 -14.24
CA ASP A 248 7.08 -14.96 -14.62
C ASP A 248 6.24 -14.33 -13.49
N PHE A 249 6.89 -13.99 -12.38
CA PHE A 249 6.25 -13.53 -11.13
C PHE A 249 5.18 -12.44 -11.35
N PHE A 250 5.48 -11.44 -12.17
CA PHE A 250 4.54 -10.33 -12.41
C PHE A 250 3.34 -10.76 -13.29
N VAL A 251 3.52 -11.77 -14.13
CA VAL A 251 2.42 -12.40 -14.87
C VAL A 251 1.59 -13.28 -13.93
N LEU A 252 2.25 -14.01 -13.02
CA LEU A 252 1.55 -14.81 -12.00
C LEU A 252 0.70 -13.92 -11.09
N GLN A 253 1.19 -12.73 -10.73
CA GLN A 253 0.44 -11.75 -9.95
C GLN A 253 -0.84 -11.30 -10.69
N LYS A 254 -0.80 -11.11 -12.01
CA LYS A 254 -2.00 -10.79 -12.80
C LYS A 254 -2.99 -11.96 -12.84
N ARG A 255 -2.47 -13.16 -13.03
CA ARG A 255 -3.32 -14.37 -13.06
C ARG A 255 -4.03 -14.58 -11.71
N ILE A 256 -3.38 -14.30 -10.58
CA ILE A 256 -4.04 -14.40 -9.27
C ILE A 256 -5.15 -13.34 -9.12
N VAL A 257 -4.94 -12.10 -9.63
CA VAL A 257 -5.98 -11.06 -9.64
C VAL A 257 -7.20 -11.52 -10.45
N HIS A 258 -6.98 -12.12 -11.63
CA HIS A 258 -8.08 -12.69 -12.41
C HIS A 258 -8.81 -13.81 -11.67
N GLY A 259 -8.08 -14.69 -11.00
CA GLY A 259 -8.67 -15.74 -10.16
C GLY A 259 -9.55 -15.16 -9.04
N ILE A 260 -9.12 -14.08 -8.40
CA ILE A 260 -9.93 -13.36 -7.40
C ILE A 260 -11.21 -12.79 -8.05
N LEU A 261 -11.08 -12.15 -9.22
CA LEU A 261 -12.22 -11.57 -9.95
C LEU A 261 -13.21 -12.63 -10.44
N ASP A 262 -12.74 -13.82 -10.81
CA ASP A 262 -13.61 -14.97 -11.14
C ASP A 262 -14.43 -15.40 -9.93
N LEU A 263 -13.81 -15.52 -8.75
CA LEU A 263 -14.49 -15.89 -7.50
C LEU A 263 -15.49 -14.84 -7.02
N LEU A 264 -15.31 -13.58 -7.44
CA LEU A 264 -16.22 -12.47 -7.14
C LEU A 264 -17.36 -12.34 -8.17
N ASP A 265 -17.39 -13.15 -9.23
CA ASP A 265 -18.31 -13.05 -10.37
C ASP A 265 -18.26 -11.67 -11.05
N VAL A 266 -17.06 -11.12 -11.26
CA VAL A 266 -16.86 -9.85 -11.95
C VAL A 266 -16.55 -10.08 -13.43
N PRO A 267 -17.55 -9.92 -14.34
CA PRO A 267 -17.38 -10.22 -15.76
C PRO A 267 -16.63 -9.12 -16.52
N ASN A 268 -16.87 -7.85 -16.15
CA ASN A 268 -16.31 -6.69 -16.87
C ASN A 268 -15.00 -6.26 -16.22
N ARG A 269 -13.89 -6.60 -16.86
CA ARG A 269 -12.54 -6.28 -16.40
C ARG A 269 -11.90 -5.26 -17.34
N PRO A 270 -11.54 -4.07 -16.85
CA PRO A 270 -10.85 -3.10 -17.69
C PRO A 270 -9.45 -3.60 -18.05
N ALA A 271 -8.96 -3.31 -19.24
CA ALA A 271 -7.61 -3.67 -19.69
C ALA A 271 -6.50 -3.15 -18.74
N ALA A 272 -6.80 -2.13 -17.94
CA ALA A 272 -5.89 -1.62 -16.92
C ALA A 272 -5.50 -2.66 -15.85
N VAL A 273 -6.31 -3.71 -15.64
CA VAL A 273 -6.00 -4.81 -14.71
C VAL A 273 -4.83 -5.66 -15.23
N ASP A 274 -4.67 -5.76 -16.56
CA ASP A 274 -3.62 -6.55 -17.20
C ASP A 274 -2.27 -5.83 -17.27
N VAL A 275 -2.26 -4.52 -16.99
CA VAL A 275 -1.04 -3.72 -17.02
C VAL A 275 -0.11 -4.13 -15.88
N VAL A 276 1.03 -4.71 -16.23
CA VAL A 276 2.08 -5.12 -15.29
C VAL A 276 2.69 -3.86 -14.66
N HIS A 277 2.78 -3.83 -13.33
CA HIS A 277 3.29 -2.66 -12.59
C HIS A 277 4.78 -2.42 -12.80
N THR A 278 5.57 -3.48 -12.88
CA THR A 278 7.00 -3.49 -13.22
C THR A 278 7.38 -4.86 -13.76
N ARG A 279 8.45 -4.92 -14.53
CA ARG A 279 9.10 -6.17 -14.96
C ARG A 279 10.48 -6.36 -14.34
N SER A 280 10.95 -5.37 -13.56
CA SER A 280 12.23 -5.42 -12.87
C SER A 280 12.05 -6.02 -11.48
N TRP A 281 12.73 -7.13 -11.25
CA TRP A 281 12.79 -7.76 -9.93
C TRP A 281 13.47 -6.86 -8.90
N GLU A 282 14.53 -6.16 -9.32
CA GLU A 282 15.27 -5.21 -8.49
C GLU A 282 14.39 -4.03 -8.08
N ALA A 283 13.62 -3.47 -9.03
CA ALA A 283 12.66 -2.41 -8.75
C ALA A 283 11.62 -2.87 -7.72
N TYR A 284 11.05 -4.08 -7.93
CA TYR A 284 10.10 -4.66 -7.00
C TYR A 284 10.69 -4.88 -5.60
N ALA A 285 11.91 -5.43 -5.51
CA ALA A 285 12.57 -5.68 -4.22
C ALA A 285 12.85 -4.37 -3.46
N ARG A 286 13.24 -3.30 -4.15
CA ARG A 286 13.43 -1.97 -3.55
C ARG A 286 12.11 -1.34 -3.12
N PHE A 287 11.07 -1.46 -3.92
CA PHE A 287 9.72 -1.02 -3.57
C PHE A 287 9.19 -1.76 -2.31
N ALA A 288 9.34 -3.08 -2.25
CA ALA A 288 8.98 -3.90 -1.11
C ALA A 288 9.72 -3.47 0.17
N ARG A 289 11.03 -3.18 0.05
CA ARG A 289 11.83 -2.64 1.15
C ARG A 289 11.32 -1.27 1.59
N GLY A 290 10.98 -0.39 0.65
CA GLY A 290 10.41 0.92 0.93
C GLY A 290 9.09 0.83 1.71
N LEU A 291 8.18 -0.07 1.32
CA LEU A 291 6.93 -0.30 2.05
C LEU A 291 7.15 -0.83 3.47
N GLN A 292 8.15 -1.69 3.67
CA GLN A 292 8.53 -2.15 5.00
C GLN A 292 9.03 -0.99 5.86
N LEU A 293 9.98 -0.21 5.37
CA LEU A 293 10.54 0.94 6.08
C LEU A 293 9.47 1.99 6.41
N LEU A 294 8.55 2.23 5.46
CA LEU A 294 7.41 3.11 5.68
C LEU A 294 6.53 2.64 6.83
N SER A 295 6.33 1.31 6.98
CA SER A 295 5.56 0.77 8.10
C SER A 295 6.28 0.84 9.46
N GLU A 296 7.59 1.02 9.43
CA GLU A 296 8.46 1.21 10.60
C GLU A 296 8.69 2.71 10.91
N ASP A 297 7.98 3.62 10.22
CA ASP A 297 8.12 5.08 10.29
C ASP A 297 9.51 5.62 9.93
N LYS A 298 10.31 4.82 9.21
CA LYS A 298 11.63 5.16 8.68
C LYS A 298 11.47 5.88 7.33
N PHE A 299 10.96 7.12 7.38
CA PHE A 299 10.53 7.83 6.16
C PHE A 299 11.67 8.15 5.21
N THR A 300 12.82 8.57 5.72
CA THR A 300 14.00 8.90 4.88
C THR A 300 14.48 7.68 4.12
N GLU A 301 14.69 6.58 4.82
CA GLU A 301 15.14 5.33 4.22
C GLU A 301 14.08 4.72 3.28
N ALA A 302 12.79 4.90 3.58
CA ALA A 302 11.71 4.48 2.70
C ALA A 302 11.74 5.25 1.37
N ARG A 303 11.92 6.59 1.42
CA ARG A 303 12.08 7.43 0.24
C ARG A 303 13.28 7.01 -0.61
N GLU A 304 14.43 6.77 0.02
CA GLU A 304 15.63 6.28 -0.67
C GLU A 304 15.38 4.94 -1.38
N ALA A 305 14.67 4.03 -0.72
CA ALA A 305 14.32 2.74 -1.31
C ALA A 305 13.38 2.88 -2.52
N PHE A 306 12.39 3.79 -2.46
CA PHE A 306 11.50 4.06 -3.61
C PHE A 306 12.25 4.74 -4.77
N VAL A 307 13.16 5.68 -4.48
CA VAL A 307 14.03 6.27 -5.52
C VAL A 307 14.90 5.20 -6.16
N ALA A 308 15.48 4.29 -5.37
CA ALA A 308 16.24 3.17 -5.90
C ALA A 308 15.39 2.24 -6.78
N ALA A 309 14.10 1.99 -6.41
CA ALA A 309 13.18 1.23 -7.25
C ALA A 309 12.97 1.91 -8.61
N LEU A 310 12.77 3.22 -8.61
CA LEU A 310 12.60 4.02 -9.84
C LEU A 310 13.90 4.13 -10.65
N GLY A 311 15.05 3.94 -10.02
CA GLY A 311 16.34 3.81 -10.73
C GLY A 311 16.43 2.54 -11.57
N PHE A 312 15.80 1.44 -11.12
CA PHE A 312 15.74 0.18 -11.89
C PHE A 312 14.57 0.16 -12.90
N ASP A 313 13.47 0.84 -12.59
CA ASP A 313 12.31 0.95 -13.47
C ASP A 313 11.66 2.34 -13.31
N PRO A 314 12.02 3.31 -14.17
CA PRO A 314 11.46 4.66 -14.12
C PRO A 314 9.96 4.74 -14.41
N ALA A 315 9.36 3.69 -14.98
CA ALA A 315 7.94 3.60 -15.27
C ALA A 315 7.12 2.97 -14.15
N PHE A 316 7.75 2.57 -13.03
CA PHE A 316 7.08 1.92 -11.92
C PHE A 316 6.22 2.91 -11.12
N ALA A 317 5.00 3.15 -11.59
CA ALA A 317 4.08 4.15 -11.04
C ALA A 317 3.79 3.98 -9.55
N LEU A 318 3.69 2.73 -9.03
CA LEU A 318 3.46 2.51 -7.61
C LEU A 318 4.64 2.97 -6.73
N ALA A 319 5.87 2.83 -7.21
CA ALA A 319 7.04 3.33 -6.49
C ALA A 319 7.09 4.85 -6.50
N GLU A 320 6.72 5.49 -7.61
CA GLU A 320 6.60 6.96 -7.70
C GLU A 320 5.53 7.48 -6.75
N GLU A 321 4.32 6.88 -6.77
CA GLU A 321 3.23 7.27 -5.88
C GLU A 321 3.61 7.09 -4.41
N ALA A 322 4.22 5.96 -4.05
CA ALA A 322 4.69 5.70 -2.70
C ALA A 322 5.77 6.71 -2.26
N PHE A 323 6.71 7.06 -3.14
CA PHE A 323 7.70 8.10 -2.86
C PHE A 323 7.04 9.45 -2.57
N LEU A 324 6.11 9.87 -3.44
CA LEU A 324 5.40 11.15 -3.31
C LEU A 324 4.51 11.20 -2.07
N ALA A 325 3.93 10.08 -1.68
CA ALA A 325 3.09 9.95 -0.48
C ALA A 325 3.90 9.82 0.82
N THR A 326 5.18 9.46 0.75
CA THR A 326 6.01 9.29 1.94
C THR A 326 6.39 10.66 2.52
N PRO A 327 6.12 10.93 3.82
CA PRO A 327 6.51 12.17 4.46
C PRO A 327 8.03 12.42 4.35
N GLU A 328 8.43 13.67 4.18
CA GLU A 328 9.87 14.04 4.20
C GLU A 328 10.46 13.91 5.61
N ARG A 329 9.62 14.11 6.63
CA ARG A 329 9.96 13.97 8.05
C ARG A 329 8.74 13.53 8.85
N PRO A 330 8.93 12.94 10.04
CA PRO A 330 7.84 12.76 11.00
C PRO A 330 7.18 14.09 11.33
N ALA A 331 5.87 14.12 11.46
CA ALA A 331 5.13 15.28 11.94
C ALA A 331 3.93 14.83 12.76
N THR A 332 3.66 15.54 13.84
CA THR A 332 2.47 15.36 14.68
C THR A 332 1.27 16.09 14.07
N LEU A 333 0.05 15.71 14.46
CA LEU A 333 -1.16 16.45 14.06
C LEU A 333 -1.09 17.92 14.48
N GLN A 334 -0.49 18.23 15.63
CA GLN A 334 -0.32 19.59 16.10
C GLN A 334 0.60 20.40 15.20
N GLU A 335 1.73 19.83 14.76
CA GLU A 335 2.65 20.49 13.82
C GLU A 335 2.01 20.71 12.45
N ILE A 336 1.24 19.70 11.95
CA ILE A 336 0.49 19.83 10.70
C ILE A 336 -0.56 20.94 10.83
N GLY A 337 -1.29 21.01 11.95
CA GLY A 337 -2.27 22.05 12.23
C GLY A 337 -1.66 23.43 12.31
N ALA A 338 -0.52 23.58 13.00
CA ALA A 338 0.21 24.84 13.08
C ALA A 338 0.71 25.32 11.71
N ALA A 339 1.22 24.41 10.89
CA ALA A 339 1.63 24.71 9.51
C ALA A 339 0.44 25.13 8.63
N ALA A 340 -0.74 24.52 8.82
CA ALA A 340 -1.96 24.89 8.13
C ALA A 340 -2.45 26.29 8.54
N ALA A 341 -2.39 26.62 9.84
CA ALA A 341 -2.74 27.96 10.35
C ALA A 341 -1.83 29.04 9.73
N ALA A 342 -0.52 28.79 9.71
CA ALA A 342 0.46 29.70 9.12
C ALA A 342 0.27 29.90 7.61
N ALA A 343 -0.19 28.87 6.89
CA ALA A 343 -0.50 28.97 5.45
C ALA A 343 -1.80 29.74 5.20
N SER A 344 -2.78 29.67 6.10
CA SER A 344 -4.07 30.36 5.97
C SER A 344 -4.00 31.87 6.26
N SER A 345 -2.91 32.34 6.88
CA SER A 345 -2.69 33.75 7.23
C SER A 345 -1.89 34.55 6.17
N ARG A 346 -1.46 33.87 5.08
CA ARG A 346 -0.77 34.47 3.92
C ARG A 346 -1.73 34.58 2.73
#